data_46003b1e06d2b367a8c64f2f4e13b25e
#
_entry.id   46003b1e06d2b367a8c64f2f4e13b25e
#
_cell.length_a   1.000
_cell.length_b   1.000
_cell.length_c   1.000
_cell.angle_alpha   90.00
_cell.angle_beta   90.00
_cell.angle_gamma   90.00
#
_symmetry.space_group_name_H-M   'P 1'
#
loop_
_entity.id
_entity.type
_entity.pdbx_description
1 polymer ?
#
loop_
_entity_poly.entity_id
_entity_poly.type
_entity_poly.pdbx_seq_one_letter_code
_entity_poly.pdbx_strand_id
1 'polypeptide(L)'
;MTDESTPDAASAPLPAPVPPPDWTGDAPGARAEAGAFTLHTGLLGELVVPGGAARAAELEALAARAAVYATRARGEGTRRVYRSAWRAFEAWCRSLGREPLSGDPELVAMYAVRRADAGVAVSTLRVDLAAIRTAHLLAGVALDMRHPGLAMVVEGVTRGRGARPAKRAAPAVPDVLRLLLGACPPAGTALGARDRAMLLLGFGAALRRSELVALRLGDAEPVPGRGLRLVVRRSKTDQHGRGQDVAVWANPAEPGFCPLAALDAWLAHRTRAKDLDWTAPEAVRRERPLFCAVTKAGRATGEALSDKAVARLVKGAAERAGLDPALYSGHSLRAGLATAAGDLGANLADLMRQTRHRSTDVALGYLRPADLWRNNVTERVFGAGKRDI
;
A
#
# COMPACT_ATOMS: atom_id res chain seq x y z
N MET A 1 9.82 40.58 24.09
CA MET A 1 9.53 39.30 24.77
C MET A 1 8.04 39.10 24.70
N THR A 2 7.56 38.48 23.64
CA THR A 2 6.20 37.98 23.49
C THR A 2 6.33 36.62 22.84
N ASP A 3 5.99 35.63 23.66
CA ASP A 3 6.00 34.21 23.36
C ASP A 3 4.84 33.91 22.40
N GLU A 4 5.13 33.73 21.10
CA GLU A 4 4.17 33.21 20.13
C GLU A 4 4.36 31.70 20.03
N SER A 5 3.63 31.00 20.90
CA SER A 5 3.46 29.56 20.82
C SER A 5 2.76 29.19 19.52
N THR A 6 3.49 28.48 18.67
CA THR A 6 2.98 27.82 17.45
C THR A 6 1.81 26.91 17.81
N PRO A 7 0.65 26.97 17.16
CA PRO A 7 -0.45 26.05 17.44
C PRO A 7 -0.07 24.64 16.99
N ASP A 8 -0.15 23.76 17.97
CA ASP A 8 0.07 22.32 17.83
C ASP A 8 -0.88 21.73 16.77
N ALA A 9 -0.32 21.12 15.74
CA ALA A 9 -1.05 20.45 14.66
C ALA A 9 -1.89 19.24 15.13
N ALA A 10 -1.87 18.95 16.45
CA ALA A 10 -2.65 17.89 17.09
C ALA A 10 -4.07 18.32 17.51
N SER A 11 -4.40 19.62 17.47
CA SER A 11 -5.66 20.16 18.01
C SER A 11 -6.70 20.55 16.93
N ALA A 12 -6.52 20.15 15.68
CA ALA A 12 -7.60 20.33 14.69
C ALA A 12 -8.84 19.53 15.14
N PRO A 13 -10.03 20.18 15.23
CA PRO A 13 -11.25 19.47 15.63
C PRO A 13 -11.46 18.26 14.72
N LEU A 14 -11.79 17.13 15.34
CA LEU A 14 -12.14 15.93 14.56
C LEU A 14 -13.29 16.29 13.61
N PRO A 15 -13.20 15.96 12.32
CA PRO A 15 -14.31 16.17 11.40
C PRO A 15 -15.54 15.47 11.97
N ALA A 16 -16.71 16.07 11.78
CA ALA A 16 -18.00 15.50 12.16
C ALA A 16 -18.07 14.00 11.79
N PRO A 17 -18.69 13.16 12.61
CA PRO A 17 -18.76 11.72 12.34
C PRO A 17 -19.30 11.52 10.92
N VAL A 18 -18.48 10.89 10.09
CA VAL A 18 -18.96 10.41 8.79
C VAL A 18 -20.00 9.36 9.15
N PRO A 19 -21.25 9.50 8.73
CA PRO A 19 -22.26 8.49 8.99
C PRO A 19 -21.70 7.14 8.51
N PRO A 20 -21.99 6.05 9.22
CA PRO A 20 -21.62 4.72 8.74
C PRO A 20 -22.08 4.61 7.29
N PRO A 21 -21.36 3.90 6.41
CA PRO A 21 -21.81 3.72 5.04
C PRO A 21 -23.28 3.29 5.06
N ASP A 22 -24.10 3.78 4.12
CA ASP A 22 -25.59 3.71 4.01
C ASP A 22 -26.24 2.32 4.12
N TRP A 23 -25.68 1.45 4.89
CA TRP A 23 -26.06 0.06 5.14
C TRP A 23 -26.60 -0.18 6.57
N THR A 24 -26.80 0.88 7.34
CA THR A 24 -27.49 0.80 8.60
C THR A 24 -28.97 1.03 8.37
N GLY A 25 -29.72 -0.05 8.22
CA GLY A 25 -31.12 -0.01 8.58
C GLY A 25 -31.19 0.34 10.08
N ASP A 26 -31.99 1.33 10.41
CA ASP A 26 -32.39 1.81 11.73
C ASP A 26 -31.25 2.25 12.68
N ALA A 27 -31.33 3.52 13.09
CA ALA A 27 -30.56 4.03 14.20
C ALA A 27 -30.82 3.14 15.44
N PRO A 28 -29.77 2.81 16.24
CA PRO A 28 -29.97 2.00 17.44
C PRO A 28 -30.96 2.70 18.39
N GLY A 29 -32.13 2.11 18.50
CA GLY A 29 -33.17 2.61 19.40
C GLY A 29 -32.82 2.26 20.84
N ALA A 30 -32.85 3.25 21.73
CA ALA A 30 -32.76 3.02 23.15
C ALA A 30 -34.08 2.38 23.63
N ARG A 31 -34.04 1.14 24.16
CA ARG A 31 -35.14 0.57 24.94
C ARG A 31 -34.86 0.86 26.41
N ALA A 32 -35.81 1.59 27.02
CA ALA A 32 -35.76 1.93 28.43
C ALA A 32 -36.48 0.88 29.26
N GLU A 33 -35.76 0.17 30.14
CA GLU A 33 -36.34 -0.45 31.32
C GLU A 33 -36.12 0.47 32.54
N ALA A 34 -37.01 0.45 33.52
CA ALA A 34 -37.01 1.41 34.63
C ALA A 34 -35.67 1.45 35.35
N GLY A 35 -34.83 2.49 35.06
CA GLY A 35 -33.56 2.79 35.72
C GLY A 35 -32.30 2.35 34.98
N ALA A 36 -32.35 1.63 33.86
CA ALA A 36 -31.22 1.26 33.06
C ALA A 36 -31.49 1.45 31.57
N PHE A 37 -30.49 1.96 30.82
CA PHE A 37 -30.56 2.08 29.38
C PHE A 37 -29.65 1.03 28.73
N THR A 38 -30.14 0.31 27.72
CA THR A 38 -29.32 -0.55 26.88
C THR A 38 -28.90 0.24 25.64
N LEU A 39 -27.62 0.52 25.55
CA LEU A 39 -27.01 1.21 24.43
C LEU A 39 -26.43 0.20 23.43
N HIS A 40 -26.97 0.15 22.22
CA HIS A 40 -26.43 -0.64 21.13
C HIS A 40 -25.30 0.16 20.44
N THR A 41 -24.07 -0.17 20.73
CA THR A 41 -22.90 0.58 20.25
C THR A 41 -22.31 0.02 18.95
N GLY A 42 -23.00 -0.86 18.25
CA GLY A 42 -22.50 -1.52 17.04
C GLY A 42 -21.21 -2.28 17.32
N LEU A 43 -20.06 -1.71 16.95
CA LEU A 43 -18.74 -2.31 17.11
C LEU A 43 -18.43 -2.79 18.54
N LEU A 44 -18.93 -2.11 19.57
CA LEU A 44 -18.64 -2.42 20.97
C LEU A 44 -19.72 -3.31 21.61
N GLY A 45 -20.76 -3.68 20.85
CA GLY A 45 -21.83 -4.51 21.34
C GLY A 45 -22.88 -3.73 22.15
N GLU A 46 -23.54 -4.41 23.07
CA GLU A 46 -24.55 -3.82 23.95
C GLU A 46 -23.91 -3.38 25.26
N LEU A 47 -24.24 -2.15 25.69
CA LEU A 47 -23.80 -1.60 26.95
C LEU A 47 -25.02 -1.26 27.81
N VAL A 48 -25.13 -1.86 28.99
CA VAL A 48 -26.15 -1.51 29.95
C VAL A 48 -25.65 -0.35 30.81
N VAL A 49 -26.35 0.80 30.75
CA VAL A 49 -25.98 2.02 31.45
C VAL A 49 -26.92 2.21 32.64
N PRO A 50 -26.44 2.04 33.88
CA PRO A 50 -27.24 2.33 35.04
C PRO A 50 -27.47 3.84 35.22
N GLY A 51 -28.71 4.27 35.24
CA GLY A 51 -29.15 5.61 35.68
C GLY A 51 -28.73 6.81 34.83
N GLY A 52 -29.69 7.48 34.21
CA GLY A 52 -29.62 8.86 33.74
C GLY A 52 -29.32 9.06 32.24
N ALA A 53 -30.21 9.80 31.58
CA ALA A 53 -30.15 10.15 30.16
C ALA A 53 -28.83 10.91 29.77
N ALA A 54 -28.24 11.67 30.66
CA ALA A 54 -27.02 12.40 30.42
C ALA A 54 -25.82 11.46 30.20
N ARG A 55 -25.70 10.39 31.00
CA ARG A 55 -24.63 9.39 30.84
C ARG A 55 -24.82 8.56 29.56
N ALA A 56 -26.06 8.27 29.20
CA ALA A 56 -26.36 7.59 27.94
C ALA A 56 -25.90 8.43 26.75
N ALA A 57 -26.18 9.72 26.70
CA ALA A 57 -25.76 10.63 25.65
C ALA A 57 -24.22 10.76 25.56
N GLU A 58 -23.50 10.80 26.69
CA GLU A 58 -22.05 10.81 26.71
C GLU A 58 -21.46 9.52 26.12
N LEU A 59 -22.02 8.36 26.52
CA LEU A 59 -21.57 7.06 26.02
C LEU A 59 -21.90 6.86 24.55
N GLU A 60 -23.03 7.35 24.06
CA GLU A 60 -23.36 7.38 22.63
C GLU A 60 -22.34 8.19 21.85
N ALA A 61 -22.01 9.38 22.31
CA ALA A 61 -20.98 10.22 21.70
C ALA A 61 -19.60 9.54 21.68
N LEU A 62 -19.24 8.85 22.76
CA LEU A 62 -18.00 8.07 22.83
C LEU A 62 -18.04 6.86 21.89
N ALA A 63 -19.14 6.13 21.81
CA ALA A 63 -19.31 5.00 20.92
C ALA A 63 -19.23 5.43 19.44
N ALA A 64 -19.86 6.54 19.07
CA ALA A 64 -19.75 7.13 17.73
C ALA A 64 -18.30 7.50 17.39
N ARG A 65 -17.57 8.10 18.32
CA ARG A 65 -16.14 8.41 18.15
C ARG A 65 -15.29 7.15 18.06
N ALA A 66 -15.57 6.13 18.85
CA ALA A 66 -14.87 4.84 18.78
C ALA A 66 -15.09 4.18 17.41
N ALA A 67 -16.28 4.22 16.85
CA ALA A 67 -16.56 3.73 15.50
C ALA A 67 -15.75 4.47 14.43
N VAL A 68 -15.60 5.81 14.55
CA VAL A 68 -14.73 6.60 13.66
C VAL A 68 -13.28 6.15 13.78
N TYR A 69 -12.75 5.94 14.99
CA TYR A 69 -11.39 5.42 15.15
C TYR A 69 -11.24 4.00 14.58
N ALA A 70 -12.22 3.14 14.80
CA ALA A 70 -12.22 1.79 14.26
C ALA A 70 -12.17 1.78 12.72
N THR A 71 -12.93 2.64 12.05
CA THR A 71 -12.87 2.77 10.59
C THR A 71 -11.51 3.28 10.12
N ARG A 72 -10.84 4.13 10.91
CA ARG A 72 -9.48 4.64 10.64
C ARG A 72 -8.38 3.63 10.94
N ALA A 73 -8.65 2.55 11.68
CA ALA A 73 -7.70 1.46 11.93
C ALA A 73 -7.20 0.79 10.64
N ARG A 74 -7.92 0.98 9.53
CA ARG A 74 -7.51 0.50 8.19
C ARG A 74 -7.15 1.67 7.29
N GLY A 75 -6.01 1.55 6.59
CA GLY A 75 -5.60 2.55 5.59
C GLY A 75 -6.63 2.71 4.48
N GLU A 76 -6.68 3.88 3.85
CA GLU A 76 -7.68 4.24 2.83
C GLU A 76 -7.74 3.23 1.67
N GLY A 77 -6.59 2.73 1.20
CA GLY A 77 -6.54 1.69 0.18
C GLY A 77 -7.27 0.41 0.59
N THR A 78 -7.10 -0.04 1.85
CA THR A 78 -7.79 -1.21 2.40
C THR A 78 -9.30 -0.95 2.50
N ARG A 79 -9.69 0.23 2.97
CA ARG A 79 -11.12 0.61 3.07
C ARG A 79 -11.80 0.60 1.71
N ARG A 80 -11.14 1.12 0.67
CA ARG A 80 -11.66 1.10 -0.72
C ARG A 80 -11.86 -0.32 -1.23
N VAL A 81 -10.90 -1.21 -1.01
CA VAL A 81 -10.98 -2.61 -1.41
C VAL A 81 -12.07 -3.34 -0.64
N TYR A 82 -12.15 -3.14 0.68
CA TYR A 82 -13.19 -3.74 1.52
C TYR A 82 -14.59 -3.28 1.12
N ARG A 83 -14.77 -2.00 0.82
CA ARG A 83 -16.06 -1.47 0.33
C ARG A 83 -16.48 -2.15 -0.99
N SER A 84 -15.54 -2.33 -1.91
CA SER A 84 -15.81 -3.03 -3.17
C SER A 84 -16.18 -4.50 -2.95
N ALA A 85 -15.44 -5.20 -2.08
CA ALA A 85 -15.70 -6.60 -1.73
C ALA A 85 -17.03 -6.77 -1.02
N TRP A 86 -17.34 -5.88 -0.07
CA TRP A 86 -18.64 -5.87 0.62
C TRP A 86 -19.81 -5.67 -0.35
N ARG A 87 -19.75 -4.65 -1.21
CA ARG A 87 -20.81 -4.41 -2.21
C ARG A 87 -21.06 -5.61 -3.10
N ALA A 88 -20.02 -6.36 -3.46
CA ALA A 88 -20.18 -7.57 -4.27
C ALA A 88 -20.88 -8.69 -3.49
N PHE A 89 -20.57 -8.86 -2.21
CA PHE A 89 -21.24 -9.80 -1.31
C PHE A 89 -22.70 -9.39 -1.07
N GLU A 90 -22.93 -8.14 -0.73
CA GLU A 90 -24.26 -7.55 -0.50
C GLU A 90 -25.18 -7.71 -1.70
N ALA A 91 -24.71 -7.37 -2.91
CA ALA A 91 -25.47 -7.54 -4.13
C ALA A 91 -25.84 -9.01 -4.39
N TRP A 92 -24.92 -9.94 -4.09
CA TRP A 92 -25.20 -11.36 -4.21
C TRP A 92 -26.24 -11.85 -3.19
N CYS A 93 -26.11 -11.48 -1.92
CA CYS A 93 -27.11 -11.83 -0.89
C CYS A 93 -28.49 -11.35 -1.28
N ARG A 94 -28.62 -10.07 -1.69
CA ARG A 94 -29.90 -9.51 -2.15
C ARG A 94 -30.48 -10.24 -3.35
N SER A 95 -29.63 -10.71 -4.29
CA SER A 95 -30.11 -11.50 -5.43
C SER A 95 -30.72 -12.84 -5.03
N LEU A 96 -30.42 -13.32 -3.82
CA LEU A 96 -30.98 -14.53 -3.21
C LEU A 96 -32.12 -14.24 -2.21
N GLY A 97 -32.53 -12.98 -2.06
CA GLY A 97 -33.47 -12.57 -1.04
C GLY A 97 -32.96 -12.75 0.39
N ARG A 98 -31.63 -12.74 0.60
CA ARG A 98 -31.00 -12.93 1.91
C ARG A 98 -30.45 -11.62 2.45
N GLU A 99 -30.52 -11.47 3.77
CA GLU A 99 -29.93 -10.32 4.46
C GLU A 99 -28.38 -10.46 4.50
N PRO A 100 -27.63 -9.46 4.02
CA PRO A 100 -26.17 -9.54 4.00
C PRO A 100 -25.52 -9.47 5.39
N LEU A 101 -26.17 -8.87 6.38
CA LEU A 101 -25.72 -8.82 7.78
C LEU A 101 -26.43 -9.88 8.65
N SER A 102 -26.64 -11.08 8.12
CA SER A 102 -27.35 -12.16 8.82
C SER A 102 -26.55 -12.82 9.94
N GLY A 103 -25.21 -12.69 9.93
CA GLY A 103 -24.34 -13.45 10.84
C GLY A 103 -24.22 -14.94 10.50
N ASP A 104 -24.73 -15.36 9.34
CA ASP A 104 -24.81 -16.75 8.89
C ASP A 104 -23.50 -17.22 8.23
N PRO A 105 -22.70 -18.09 8.87
CA PRO A 105 -21.43 -18.56 8.31
C PRO A 105 -21.63 -19.48 7.10
N GLU A 106 -22.76 -20.18 6.98
CA GLU A 106 -23.07 -21.02 5.82
C GLU A 106 -23.28 -20.16 4.57
N LEU A 107 -23.95 -19.01 4.69
CA LEU A 107 -24.10 -18.05 3.60
C LEU A 107 -22.74 -17.56 3.12
N VAL A 108 -21.81 -17.29 4.04
CA VAL A 108 -20.42 -16.88 3.72
C VAL A 108 -19.66 -18.02 3.05
N ALA A 109 -19.87 -19.27 3.48
CA ALA A 109 -19.26 -20.45 2.85
C ALA A 109 -19.74 -20.63 1.40
N MET A 110 -21.05 -20.51 1.15
CA MET A 110 -21.61 -20.55 -0.21
C MET A 110 -21.05 -19.42 -1.09
N TYR A 111 -20.89 -18.21 -0.55
CA TYR A 111 -20.24 -17.13 -1.27
C TYR A 111 -18.77 -17.46 -1.61
N ALA A 112 -18.03 -18.10 -0.71
CA ALA A 112 -16.66 -18.53 -0.97
C ALA A 112 -16.59 -19.53 -2.13
N VAL A 113 -17.52 -20.50 -2.22
CA VAL A 113 -17.62 -21.42 -3.35
C VAL A 113 -17.91 -20.65 -4.64
N ARG A 114 -18.93 -19.78 -4.65
CA ARG A 114 -19.26 -18.94 -5.82
C ARG A 114 -18.05 -18.16 -6.33
N ARG A 115 -17.27 -17.57 -5.42
CA ARG A 115 -16.06 -16.82 -5.79
C ARG A 115 -14.99 -17.75 -6.37
N ALA A 116 -14.88 -18.95 -5.81
CA ALA A 116 -14.00 -19.96 -6.34
C ALA A 116 -14.42 -20.37 -7.76
N ASP A 117 -15.68 -20.67 -8.03
CA ASP A 117 -16.20 -21.04 -9.35
C ASP A 117 -16.01 -19.92 -10.39
N ALA A 118 -16.14 -18.66 -9.95
CA ALA A 118 -15.85 -17.50 -10.78
C ALA A 118 -14.35 -17.29 -11.08
N GLY A 119 -13.46 -18.19 -10.68
CA GLY A 119 -12.03 -18.09 -10.99
C GLY A 119 -11.24 -17.12 -10.11
N VAL A 120 -11.81 -16.62 -9.01
CA VAL A 120 -11.16 -15.63 -8.16
C VAL A 120 -9.97 -16.24 -7.43
N ALA A 121 -8.84 -15.52 -7.40
CA ALA A 121 -7.65 -15.98 -6.68
C ALA A 121 -7.89 -16.11 -5.17
N VAL A 122 -7.28 -17.09 -4.52
CA VAL A 122 -7.39 -17.33 -3.07
C VAL A 122 -7.03 -16.08 -2.25
N SER A 123 -6.05 -15.29 -2.69
CA SER A 123 -5.69 -14.03 -2.04
C SER A 123 -6.82 -12.99 -2.08
N THR A 124 -7.58 -12.94 -3.16
CA THR A 124 -8.74 -12.05 -3.30
C THR A 124 -9.90 -12.58 -2.47
N LEU A 125 -10.16 -13.89 -2.46
CA LEU A 125 -11.16 -14.50 -1.59
C LEU A 125 -10.89 -14.18 -0.11
N ARG A 126 -9.65 -14.26 0.34
CA ARG A 126 -9.28 -13.87 1.72
C ARG A 126 -9.59 -12.41 2.03
N VAL A 127 -9.44 -11.53 1.05
CA VAL A 127 -9.81 -10.11 1.18
C VAL A 127 -11.33 -9.95 1.26
N ASP A 128 -12.10 -10.69 0.44
CA ASP A 128 -13.56 -10.68 0.48
C ASP A 128 -14.07 -11.13 1.86
N LEU A 129 -13.55 -12.25 2.38
CA LEU A 129 -13.90 -12.76 3.72
C LEU A 129 -13.52 -11.77 4.83
N ALA A 130 -12.35 -11.12 4.74
CA ALA A 130 -11.95 -10.11 5.70
C ALA A 130 -12.83 -8.85 5.65
N ALA A 131 -13.33 -8.48 4.47
CA ALA A 131 -14.27 -7.38 4.30
C ALA A 131 -15.64 -7.73 4.92
N ILE A 132 -16.18 -8.94 4.65
CA ILE A 132 -17.43 -9.43 5.23
C ILE A 132 -17.35 -9.44 6.75
N ARG A 133 -16.28 -10.03 7.32
CA ARG A 133 -16.05 -10.01 8.77
C ARG A 133 -16.03 -8.60 9.33
N THR A 134 -15.32 -7.69 8.66
CA THR A 134 -15.20 -6.30 9.13
C THR A 134 -16.52 -5.58 9.09
N ALA A 135 -17.36 -5.83 8.07
CA ALA A 135 -18.70 -5.27 7.96
C ALA A 135 -19.59 -5.71 9.10
N HIS A 136 -19.66 -7.01 9.38
CA HIS A 136 -20.41 -7.56 10.51
C HIS A 136 -19.94 -6.99 11.85
N LEU A 137 -18.61 -6.95 12.06
CA LEU A 137 -18.03 -6.37 13.27
C LEU A 137 -18.44 -4.91 13.47
N LEU A 138 -18.40 -4.09 12.42
CA LEU A 138 -18.78 -2.68 12.51
C LEU A 138 -20.29 -2.48 12.71
N ALA A 139 -21.09 -3.43 12.22
CA ALA A 139 -22.54 -3.43 12.43
C ALA A 139 -22.97 -4.03 13.79
N GLY A 140 -22.03 -4.56 14.59
CA GLY A 140 -22.37 -5.23 15.85
C GLY A 140 -23.03 -6.61 15.66
N VAL A 141 -22.96 -7.17 14.45
CA VAL A 141 -23.54 -8.48 14.14
C VAL A 141 -22.49 -9.57 14.35
N ALA A 142 -22.77 -10.53 15.20
CA ALA A 142 -21.90 -11.67 15.43
C ALA A 142 -21.81 -12.54 14.17
N LEU A 143 -20.59 -12.84 13.72
CA LEU A 143 -20.30 -13.77 12.63
C LEU A 143 -19.14 -14.67 13.02
N ASP A 144 -19.41 -15.96 13.15
CA ASP A 144 -18.39 -16.95 13.46
C ASP A 144 -17.57 -17.33 12.21
N MET A 145 -16.46 -16.65 12.02
CA MET A 145 -15.51 -16.98 10.94
C MET A 145 -14.71 -18.28 11.19
N ARG A 146 -14.83 -18.90 12.37
CA ARG A 146 -14.20 -20.18 12.71
C ARG A 146 -15.17 -21.35 12.62
N HIS A 147 -16.43 -21.08 12.23
CA HIS A 147 -17.41 -22.15 12.03
C HIS A 147 -16.83 -23.29 11.19
N PRO A 148 -16.93 -24.54 11.64
CA PRO A 148 -16.25 -25.67 10.99
C PRO A 148 -16.56 -25.80 9.50
N GLY A 149 -17.82 -25.65 9.11
CA GLY A 149 -18.26 -25.71 7.71
C GLY A 149 -17.60 -24.64 6.84
N LEU A 150 -17.56 -23.37 7.31
CA LEU A 150 -16.89 -22.27 6.60
C LEU A 150 -15.38 -22.53 6.48
N ALA A 151 -14.74 -22.94 7.57
CA ALA A 151 -13.30 -23.23 7.60
C ALA A 151 -12.93 -24.35 6.61
N MET A 152 -13.68 -25.46 6.62
CA MET A 152 -13.48 -26.59 5.70
C MET A 152 -13.64 -26.21 4.23
N VAL A 153 -14.67 -25.41 3.91
CA VAL A 153 -14.89 -24.92 2.54
C VAL A 153 -13.73 -24.05 2.08
N VAL A 154 -13.32 -23.07 2.90
CA VAL A 154 -12.21 -22.17 2.57
C VAL A 154 -10.88 -22.94 2.42
N GLU A 155 -10.65 -23.95 3.26
CA GLU A 155 -9.49 -24.83 3.15
C GLU A 155 -9.54 -25.66 1.86
N GLY A 156 -10.68 -26.27 1.54
CA GLY A 156 -10.90 -27.05 0.32
C GLY A 156 -10.65 -26.20 -0.94
N VAL A 157 -11.19 -24.98 -0.99
CA VAL A 157 -10.94 -24.01 -2.08
C VAL A 157 -9.46 -23.67 -2.16
N THR A 158 -8.79 -23.48 -1.01
CA THR A 158 -7.37 -23.12 -0.99
C THR A 158 -6.49 -24.27 -1.49
N ARG A 159 -6.78 -25.52 -1.12
CA ARG A 159 -6.07 -26.72 -1.58
C ARG A 159 -6.30 -26.97 -3.07
N GLY A 160 -7.55 -26.89 -3.53
CA GLY A 160 -7.88 -27.18 -4.92
C GLY A 160 -7.31 -26.17 -5.92
N ARG A 161 -7.15 -24.90 -5.52
CA ARG A 161 -6.67 -23.84 -6.40
C ARG A 161 -5.20 -23.49 -6.23
N GLY A 162 -4.57 -23.94 -5.16
CA GLY A 162 -3.21 -23.57 -4.80
C GLY A 162 -3.11 -22.12 -4.29
N ALA A 163 -2.15 -21.90 -3.40
CA ALA A 163 -1.90 -20.57 -2.83
C ALA A 163 -0.94 -19.72 -3.69
N ARG A 164 -0.41 -20.28 -4.78
CA ARG A 164 0.59 -19.58 -5.62
C ARG A 164 -0.08 -18.47 -6.42
N PRO A 165 0.39 -17.22 -6.35
CA PRO A 165 -0.16 -16.14 -7.17
C PRO A 165 -0.05 -16.49 -8.66
N ALA A 166 -1.16 -16.44 -9.39
CA ALA A 166 -1.21 -16.75 -10.83
C ALA A 166 -0.38 -15.77 -11.68
N LYS A 167 -0.17 -14.54 -11.20
CA LYS A 167 0.65 -13.51 -11.87
C LYS A 167 1.52 -12.79 -10.85
N ARG A 168 2.83 -12.92 -10.97
CA ARG A 168 3.79 -11.99 -10.35
C ARG A 168 4.24 -11.00 -11.41
N ALA A 169 4.35 -9.72 -11.05
CA ALA A 169 4.98 -8.74 -11.92
C ALA A 169 6.44 -9.15 -12.15
N ALA A 170 6.88 -9.09 -13.41
CA ALA A 170 8.28 -9.33 -13.76
C ALA A 170 9.18 -8.28 -13.08
N PRO A 171 10.34 -8.67 -12.54
CA PRO A 171 11.28 -7.74 -11.94
C PRO A 171 11.91 -6.87 -13.04
N ALA A 172 11.96 -5.56 -12.82
CA ALA A 172 12.70 -4.65 -13.67
C ALA A 172 14.18 -4.65 -13.21
N VAL A 173 14.90 -5.75 -13.47
CA VAL A 173 16.34 -5.86 -13.19
C VAL A 173 17.14 -4.81 -13.95
N PRO A 174 18.43 -4.53 -13.64
CA PRO A 174 19.19 -3.42 -14.22
C PRO A 174 19.10 -3.30 -15.73
N ASP A 175 19.18 -4.40 -16.48
CA ASP A 175 19.10 -4.36 -17.95
C ASP A 175 17.69 -3.97 -18.43
N VAL A 176 16.66 -4.51 -17.81
CA VAL A 176 15.27 -4.10 -18.09
C VAL A 176 15.07 -2.63 -17.71
N LEU A 177 15.63 -2.19 -16.58
CA LEU A 177 15.51 -0.78 -16.18
C LEU A 177 16.19 0.14 -17.19
N ARG A 178 17.35 -0.23 -17.76
CA ARG A 178 17.98 0.53 -18.85
C ARG A 178 17.11 0.63 -20.08
N LEU A 179 16.44 -0.45 -20.48
CA LEU A 179 15.46 -0.42 -21.57
C LEU A 179 14.28 0.54 -21.28
N LEU A 180 13.74 0.50 -20.06
CA LEU A 180 12.68 1.41 -19.63
C LEU A 180 13.12 2.87 -19.65
N LEU A 181 14.34 3.16 -19.22
CA LEU A 181 14.94 4.51 -19.26
C LEU A 181 15.18 4.98 -20.70
N GLY A 182 15.66 4.12 -21.58
CA GLY A 182 15.83 4.41 -23.00
C GLY A 182 14.51 4.76 -23.69
N ALA A 183 13.41 4.12 -23.25
CA ALA A 183 12.07 4.33 -23.79
C ALA A 183 11.31 5.53 -23.15
N CYS A 184 11.90 6.26 -22.20
CA CYS A 184 11.35 7.51 -21.68
C CYS A 184 11.39 8.62 -22.73
N PRO A 185 10.51 9.65 -22.62
CA PRO A 185 10.62 10.86 -23.45
C PRO A 185 12.03 11.48 -23.34
N PRO A 186 12.44 12.40 -24.27
CA PRO A 186 13.77 13.00 -24.25
C PRO A 186 14.15 13.57 -22.88
N ALA A 187 15.39 13.34 -22.44
CA ALA A 187 15.86 13.69 -21.09
C ALA A 187 15.76 15.19 -20.78
N GLY A 188 15.92 16.06 -21.80
CA GLY A 188 15.80 17.51 -21.65
C GLY A 188 14.37 18.01 -21.46
N THR A 189 13.36 17.16 -21.59
CA THR A 189 11.97 17.55 -21.35
C THR A 189 11.57 17.30 -19.89
N ALA A 190 10.66 18.13 -19.35
CA ALA A 190 10.17 17.95 -17.98
C ALA A 190 9.54 16.54 -17.77
N LEU A 191 8.83 16.03 -18.76
CA LEU A 191 8.24 14.68 -18.70
C LEU A 191 9.31 13.61 -18.64
N GLY A 192 10.33 13.69 -19.52
CA GLY A 192 11.42 12.72 -19.58
C GLY A 192 12.30 12.74 -18.33
N ALA A 193 12.65 13.93 -17.83
CA ALA A 193 13.39 14.10 -16.59
C ALA A 193 12.63 13.52 -15.39
N ARG A 194 11.33 13.83 -15.25
CA ARG A 194 10.48 13.27 -14.20
C ARG A 194 10.41 11.75 -14.26
N ASP A 195 10.15 11.21 -15.42
CA ASP A 195 9.93 9.79 -15.60
C ASP A 195 11.20 8.98 -15.30
N ARG A 196 12.38 9.48 -15.72
CA ARG A 196 13.68 8.88 -15.38
C ARG A 196 13.95 8.93 -13.87
N ALA A 197 13.71 10.08 -13.24
CA ALA A 197 13.90 10.22 -11.79
C ALA A 197 12.96 9.27 -11.03
N MET A 198 11.70 9.15 -11.44
CA MET A 198 10.74 8.22 -10.82
C MET A 198 11.15 6.75 -10.99
N LEU A 199 11.66 6.33 -12.15
CA LEU A 199 12.13 4.98 -12.38
C LEU A 199 13.37 4.66 -11.52
N LEU A 200 14.37 5.54 -11.52
CA LEU A 200 15.62 5.33 -10.79
C LEU A 200 15.45 5.41 -9.28
N LEU A 201 14.66 6.37 -8.75
CA LEU A 201 14.39 6.43 -7.32
C LEU A 201 13.47 5.27 -6.88
N GLY A 202 12.47 4.94 -7.68
CA GLY A 202 11.58 3.81 -7.43
C GLY A 202 12.33 2.48 -7.34
N PHE A 203 13.33 2.29 -8.20
CA PHE A 203 14.24 1.14 -8.17
C PHE A 203 15.21 1.25 -6.99
N GLY A 204 16.07 2.28 -6.95
CA GLY A 204 17.19 2.37 -5.99
C GLY A 204 16.73 2.37 -4.53
N ALA A 205 15.63 3.02 -4.20
CA ALA A 205 15.04 3.01 -2.86
C ALA A 205 13.99 1.90 -2.67
N ALA A 206 13.77 1.02 -3.64
CA ALA A 206 12.74 -0.02 -3.61
C ALA A 206 11.37 0.50 -3.19
N LEU A 207 10.96 1.66 -3.68
CA LEU A 207 9.73 2.33 -3.26
C LEU A 207 8.47 1.60 -3.75
N ARG A 208 7.46 1.55 -2.89
CA ARG A 208 6.09 1.23 -3.34
C ARG A 208 5.53 2.40 -4.14
N ARG A 209 4.58 2.14 -5.04
CA ARG A 209 3.94 3.19 -5.86
C ARG A 209 3.45 4.38 -5.03
N SER A 210 2.77 4.08 -3.93
CA SER A 210 2.24 5.09 -3.02
C SER A 210 3.33 5.87 -2.26
N GLU A 211 4.45 5.23 -1.95
CA GLU A 211 5.60 5.85 -1.31
C GLU A 211 6.29 6.82 -2.29
N LEU A 212 6.50 6.39 -3.54
CA LEU A 212 7.15 7.19 -4.57
C LEU A 212 6.40 8.51 -4.87
N VAL A 213 5.07 8.42 -5.05
CA VAL A 213 4.26 9.63 -5.33
C VAL A 213 4.02 10.49 -4.11
N ALA A 214 4.19 9.96 -2.90
CA ALA A 214 4.04 10.69 -1.65
C ALA A 214 5.29 11.45 -1.22
N LEU A 215 6.43 11.26 -1.91
CA LEU A 215 7.67 12.00 -1.62
C LEU A 215 7.45 13.49 -1.80
N ARG A 216 7.98 14.26 -0.87
CA ARG A 216 7.98 15.72 -0.88
C ARG A 216 9.39 16.24 -1.19
N LEU A 217 9.51 17.50 -1.56
CA LEU A 217 10.81 18.11 -1.84
C LEU A 217 11.79 17.99 -0.66
N GLY A 218 11.30 18.10 0.57
CA GLY A 218 12.11 17.94 1.77
C GLY A 218 12.47 16.50 2.15
N ASP A 219 11.94 15.50 1.42
CA ASP A 219 12.21 14.10 1.72
C ASP A 219 13.42 13.53 0.93
N ALA A 220 13.97 14.29 -0.01
CA ALA A 220 15.11 13.90 -0.81
C ALA A 220 16.29 14.83 -0.54
N GLU A 221 17.31 14.32 0.12
CA GLU A 221 18.47 15.08 0.53
C GLU A 221 19.74 14.51 -0.13
N PRO A 222 20.47 15.31 -0.92
CA PRO A 222 21.77 14.93 -1.43
C PRO A 222 22.78 14.77 -0.29
N VAL A 223 23.55 13.68 -0.34
CA VAL A 223 24.64 13.41 0.60
C VAL A 223 25.94 13.47 -0.17
N PRO A 224 26.81 14.46 0.07
CA PRO A 224 28.06 14.64 -0.68
C PRO A 224 28.91 13.38 -0.71
N GLY A 225 29.41 13.03 -1.90
CA GLY A 225 30.28 11.86 -2.13
C GLY A 225 29.57 10.51 -2.02
N ARG A 226 28.23 10.47 -1.76
CA ARG A 226 27.48 9.21 -1.61
C ARG A 226 26.29 9.11 -2.55
N GLY A 227 25.34 10.03 -2.49
CA GLY A 227 24.13 9.97 -3.29
C GLY A 227 22.95 10.67 -2.62
N LEU A 228 21.86 9.95 -2.30
CA LEU A 228 20.64 10.51 -1.74
C LEU A 228 20.25 9.81 -0.44
N ARG A 229 19.79 10.59 0.53
CA ARG A 229 18.98 10.14 1.66
C ARG A 229 17.52 10.46 1.35
N LEU A 230 16.66 9.45 1.36
CA LEU A 230 15.22 9.61 1.15
C LEU A 230 14.48 9.29 2.45
N VAL A 231 13.54 10.16 2.84
CA VAL A 231 12.66 9.95 3.99
C VAL A 231 11.34 9.40 3.51
N VAL A 232 11.02 8.15 3.85
CA VAL A 232 9.73 7.53 3.57
C VAL A 232 8.83 7.73 4.79
N ARG A 233 8.05 8.81 4.81
CA ARG A 233 7.25 9.25 5.98
C ARG A 233 6.18 8.25 6.40
N ARG A 234 5.55 7.57 5.46
CA ARG A 234 4.52 6.54 5.70
C ARG A 234 4.65 5.40 4.70
N SER A 235 4.51 4.18 5.18
CA SER A 235 4.49 3.01 4.32
C SER A 235 3.31 2.09 4.68
N LYS A 236 2.99 1.11 3.81
CA LYS A 236 2.00 0.07 4.11
C LYS A 236 2.32 -0.67 5.41
N THR A 237 3.57 -0.75 5.77
CA THR A 237 4.09 -1.44 6.95
C THR A 237 4.37 -0.50 8.12
N ASP A 238 4.35 0.82 7.91
CA ASP A 238 4.48 1.87 8.91
C ASP A 238 3.24 2.79 8.85
N GLN A 239 2.13 2.30 9.41
CA GLN A 239 0.88 3.05 9.46
C GLN A 239 0.89 4.13 10.56
N HIS A 240 1.81 4.01 11.52
CA HIS A 240 1.97 4.99 12.60
C HIS A 240 2.83 6.20 12.20
N GLY A 241 3.41 6.17 10.98
CA GLY A 241 4.14 7.32 10.43
C GLY A 241 5.46 7.64 11.16
N ARG A 242 6.15 6.62 11.69
CA ARG A 242 7.49 6.80 12.30
C ARG A 242 8.53 7.26 11.29
N GLY A 243 8.25 7.02 9.99
CA GLY A 243 9.19 7.29 8.92
C GLY A 243 10.38 6.33 8.87
N GLN A 244 11.01 6.23 7.72
CA GLN A 244 12.21 5.42 7.54
C GLN A 244 13.12 6.10 6.52
N ASP A 245 14.40 6.20 6.85
CA ASP A 245 15.42 6.68 5.95
C ASP A 245 15.89 5.55 5.03
N VAL A 246 16.11 5.89 3.77
CA VAL A 246 16.64 4.99 2.75
C VAL A 246 17.78 5.69 2.02
N ALA A 247 18.94 5.06 1.99
CA ALA A 247 20.07 5.54 1.20
C ALA A 247 20.01 5.01 -0.23
N VAL A 248 20.30 5.85 -1.20
CA VAL A 248 20.46 5.49 -2.62
C VAL A 248 21.80 6.02 -3.12
N TRP A 249 22.69 5.14 -3.50
CA TRP A 249 24.00 5.52 -4.03
C TRP A 249 23.89 6.22 -5.38
N ALA A 250 24.70 7.24 -5.59
CA ALA A 250 24.92 7.84 -6.89
C ALA A 250 25.73 6.89 -7.78
N ASN A 251 25.57 7.03 -9.08
CA ASN A 251 26.39 6.34 -10.08
C ASN A 251 27.02 7.37 -11.03
N PRO A 252 28.09 8.06 -10.60
CA PRO A 252 28.71 9.10 -11.42
C PRO A 252 29.37 8.55 -12.67
N ALA A 253 29.73 7.26 -12.69
CA ALA A 253 30.37 6.62 -13.87
C ALA A 253 29.35 6.44 -15.02
N GLU A 254 28.04 6.35 -14.71
CA GLU A 254 26.98 6.22 -15.71
C GLU A 254 25.85 7.21 -15.38
N PRO A 255 25.99 8.51 -15.75
CA PRO A 255 25.00 9.55 -15.39
C PRO A 255 23.57 9.23 -15.85
N GLY A 256 23.40 8.53 -16.99
CA GLY A 256 22.11 8.07 -17.50
C GLY A 256 21.42 7.01 -16.62
N PHE A 257 22.18 6.36 -15.74
CA PHE A 257 21.76 5.35 -14.78
C PHE A 257 22.04 5.79 -13.33
N CYS A 258 22.10 7.10 -13.08
CA CYS A 258 22.37 7.70 -11.78
C CYS A 258 21.11 8.31 -11.18
N PRO A 259 20.64 7.83 -10.00
CA PRO A 259 19.45 8.38 -9.34
C PRO A 259 19.61 9.86 -8.95
N LEU A 260 20.81 10.27 -8.50
CA LEU A 260 21.10 11.67 -8.14
C LEU A 260 21.01 12.58 -9.36
N ALA A 261 21.73 12.24 -10.44
CA ALA A 261 21.70 13.04 -11.66
C ALA A 261 20.30 13.15 -12.27
N ALA A 262 19.52 12.06 -12.22
CA ALA A 262 18.14 12.08 -12.70
C ALA A 262 17.24 12.97 -11.81
N LEU A 263 17.43 12.95 -10.50
CA LEU A 263 16.71 13.84 -9.59
C LEU A 263 17.06 15.31 -9.86
N ASP A 264 18.34 15.65 -10.02
CA ASP A 264 18.80 17.01 -10.31
C ASP A 264 18.20 17.53 -11.64
N ALA A 265 18.21 16.69 -12.67
CA ALA A 265 17.57 17.01 -13.95
C ALA A 265 16.06 17.28 -13.79
N TRP A 266 15.36 16.50 -12.97
CA TRP A 266 13.95 16.76 -12.68
C TRP A 266 13.76 18.03 -11.86
N LEU A 267 14.56 18.27 -10.83
CA LEU A 267 14.46 19.45 -9.98
C LEU A 267 14.65 20.75 -10.79
N ALA A 268 15.48 20.76 -11.83
CA ALA A 268 15.62 21.91 -12.72
C ALA A 268 14.30 22.32 -13.41
N HIS A 269 13.39 21.38 -13.64
CA HIS A 269 12.04 21.65 -14.14
C HIS A 269 11.04 21.87 -13.00
N ARG A 270 11.15 21.11 -11.90
CA ARG A 270 10.23 21.13 -10.77
C ARG A 270 10.23 22.48 -10.05
N THR A 271 11.40 23.09 -9.89
CA THR A 271 11.57 24.38 -9.23
C THR A 271 10.94 25.55 -9.98
N ARG A 272 10.59 25.36 -11.26
CA ARG A 272 9.88 26.35 -12.08
C ARG A 272 8.35 26.21 -12.01
N ALA A 273 7.82 25.26 -11.24
CA ALA A 273 6.38 25.05 -11.13
C ALA A 273 5.72 26.15 -10.30
N LYS A 274 4.50 26.53 -10.69
CA LYS A 274 3.76 27.66 -10.10
C LYS A 274 3.32 27.43 -8.64
N ASP A 275 3.29 26.20 -8.17
CA ASP A 275 2.95 25.86 -6.77
C ASP A 275 4.08 26.18 -5.80
N LEU A 276 5.28 26.51 -6.30
CA LEU A 276 6.41 26.91 -5.49
C LEU A 276 6.48 28.43 -5.41
N ASP A 277 5.89 28.96 -4.35
CA ASP A 277 6.06 30.35 -3.98
C ASP A 277 7.42 30.51 -3.28
N TRP A 278 8.35 31.18 -3.96
CA TRP A 278 9.70 31.40 -3.45
C TRP A 278 9.77 32.44 -2.32
N THR A 279 8.67 33.21 -2.11
CA THR A 279 8.54 34.11 -0.97
C THR A 279 8.06 33.38 0.29
N ALA A 280 7.46 32.20 0.14
CA ALA A 280 7.03 31.37 1.26
C ALA A 280 8.24 30.80 2.01
N PRO A 281 8.11 30.54 3.34
CA PRO A 281 9.14 29.89 4.13
C PRO A 281 9.59 28.54 3.51
N GLU A 282 10.88 28.23 3.66
CA GLU A 282 11.44 26.97 3.13
C GLU A 282 10.68 25.74 3.64
N ALA A 283 10.27 25.73 4.91
CA ALA A 283 9.49 24.65 5.48
C ALA A 283 8.20 24.36 4.69
N VAL A 284 7.51 25.40 4.21
CA VAL A 284 6.31 25.27 3.39
C VAL A 284 6.63 24.73 2.00
N ARG A 285 7.72 25.20 1.38
CA ARG A 285 8.16 24.70 0.07
C ARG A 285 8.56 23.25 0.14
N ARG A 286 9.26 22.83 1.19
CA ARG A 286 9.69 21.43 1.42
C ARG A 286 8.54 20.44 1.51
N GLU A 287 7.34 20.89 1.90
CA GLU A 287 6.14 20.05 1.99
C GLU A 287 5.45 19.82 0.64
N ARG A 288 5.85 20.52 -0.42
CA ARG A 288 5.29 20.33 -1.76
C ARG A 288 5.70 18.98 -2.38
N PRO A 289 4.85 18.37 -3.23
CA PRO A 289 5.16 17.10 -3.87
C PRO A 289 6.49 17.16 -4.63
N LEU A 290 7.35 16.14 -4.46
CA LEU A 290 8.57 15.99 -5.24
C LEU A 290 8.22 15.71 -6.70
N PHE A 291 7.30 14.77 -6.94
CA PHE A 291 6.83 14.42 -8.28
C PHE A 291 5.41 14.95 -8.50
N CYS A 292 5.23 15.66 -9.59
CA CYS A 292 3.94 16.27 -9.95
C CYS A 292 3.57 15.99 -11.42
N ALA A 293 2.36 16.34 -11.78
CA ALA A 293 1.90 16.27 -13.16
C ALA A 293 2.70 17.25 -14.05
N VAL A 294 2.84 16.88 -15.33
CA VAL A 294 3.44 17.73 -16.36
C VAL A 294 2.38 17.98 -17.44
N THR A 295 2.21 19.24 -17.82
CA THR A 295 1.26 19.63 -18.86
C THR A 295 1.69 19.15 -20.24
N LYS A 296 0.80 19.18 -21.23
CA LYS A 296 1.14 18.91 -22.64
C LYS A 296 2.20 19.91 -23.17
N ALA A 297 2.24 21.12 -22.63
CA ALA A 297 3.25 22.13 -22.98
C ALA A 297 4.60 21.91 -22.23
N GLY A 298 4.80 20.77 -21.56
CA GLY A 298 6.07 20.44 -20.92
C GLY A 298 6.36 21.19 -19.62
N ARG A 299 5.34 21.70 -18.90
CA ARG A 299 5.53 22.45 -17.65
C ARG A 299 5.06 21.61 -16.45
N ALA A 300 5.86 21.57 -15.39
CA ALA A 300 5.47 21.00 -14.11
C ALA A 300 4.31 21.83 -13.50
N THR A 301 3.26 21.13 -13.00
CA THR A 301 2.06 21.81 -12.48
C THR A 301 2.08 22.01 -10.97
N GLY A 302 2.86 21.18 -10.24
CA GLY A 302 2.82 21.10 -8.78
C GLY A 302 1.72 20.18 -8.24
N GLU A 303 0.79 19.71 -9.09
CA GLU A 303 -0.26 18.79 -8.67
C GLU A 303 0.31 17.39 -8.39
N ALA A 304 -0.02 16.84 -7.21
CA ALA A 304 0.42 15.51 -6.79
C ALA A 304 -0.04 14.41 -7.75
N LEU A 305 0.83 13.44 -8.00
CA LEU A 305 0.50 12.28 -8.80
C LEU A 305 -0.29 11.24 -8.00
N SER A 306 -1.24 10.56 -8.65
CA SER A 306 -1.82 9.35 -8.08
C SER A 306 -0.84 8.16 -8.20
N ASP A 307 -0.96 7.17 -7.33
CA ASP A 307 -0.16 5.94 -7.39
C ASP A 307 -0.33 5.17 -8.72
N LYS A 308 -1.47 5.37 -9.40
CA LYS A 308 -1.73 4.83 -10.73
C LYS A 308 -0.80 5.43 -11.80
N ALA A 309 -0.28 6.65 -11.58
CA ALA A 309 0.65 7.29 -12.51
C ALA A 309 1.95 6.49 -12.64
N VAL A 310 2.47 5.94 -11.52
CA VAL A 310 3.66 5.07 -11.54
C VAL A 310 3.43 3.81 -12.38
N ALA A 311 2.27 3.18 -12.21
CA ALA A 311 1.93 1.99 -12.98
C ALA A 311 1.81 2.29 -14.48
N ARG A 312 1.22 3.45 -14.85
CA ARG A 312 1.13 3.91 -16.24
C ARG A 312 2.50 4.22 -16.83
N LEU A 313 3.36 4.88 -16.05
CA LEU A 313 4.74 5.15 -16.44
C LEU A 313 5.48 3.86 -16.79
N VAL A 314 5.52 2.89 -15.85
CA VAL A 314 6.24 1.63 -16.04
C VAL A 314 5.68 0.84 -17.22
N LYS A 315 4.36 0.72 -17.34
CA LYS A 315 3.72 0.01 -18.46
C LYS A 315 3.97 0.68 -19.81
N GLY A 316 3.82 2.00 -19.89
CA GLY A 316 4.06 2.72 -21.13
C GLY A 316 5.53 2.73 -21.53
N ALA A 317 6.46 2.74 -20.58
CA ALA A 317 7.89 2.58 -20.87
C ALA A 317 8.20 1.15 -21.36
N ALA A 318 7.61 0.11 -20.73
CA ALA A 318 7.74 -1.28 -21.17
C ALA A 318 7.23 -1.47 -22.59
N GLU A 319 6.04 -0.97 -22.90
CA GLU A 319 5.45 -1.02 -24.24
C GLU A 319 6.34 -0.36 -25.29
N ARG A 320 6.83 0.86 -25.03
CA ARG A 320 7.76 1.56 -25.94
C ARG A 320 9.12 0.86 -26.08
N ALA A 321 9.53 0.12 -25.05
CA ALA A 321 10.74 -0.69 -25.07
C ALA A 321 10.56 -2.05 -25.77
N GLY A 322 9.37 -2.34 -26.33
CA GLY A 322 9.07 -3.64 -26.97
C GLY A 322 8.86 -4.79 -25.98
N LEU A 323 8.63 -4.49 -24.69
CA LEU A 323 8.34 -5.48 -23.66
C LEU A 323 6.82 -5.64 -23.47
N ASP A 324 6.35 -6.84 -23.06
CA ASP A 324 4.94 -7.02 -22.71
C ASP A 324 4.53 -6.19 -21.49
N PRO A 325 3.71 -5.11 -21.66
CA PRO A 325 3.33 -4.23 -20.56
C PRO A 325 2.44 -4.93 -19.52
N ALA A 326 1.85 -6.09 -19.83
CA ALA A 326 1.06 -6.87 -18.88
C ALA A 326 1.90 -7.52 -17.79
N LEU A 327 3.19 -7.71 -18.04
CA LEU A 327 4.14 -8.28 -17.09
C LEU A 327 4.71 -7.24 -16.12
N TYR A 328 4.64 -5.94 -16.45
CA TYR A 328 5.28 -4.88 -15.66
C TYR A 328 4.27 -4.01 -14.92
N SER A 329 4.69 -3.51 -13.79
CA SER A 329 3.91 -2.60 -12.93
C SER A 329 4.84 -1.77 -12.05
N GLY A 330 4.31 -0.81 -11.29
CA GLY A 330 5.12 -0.08 -10.31
C GLY A 330 5.78 -0.98 -9.25
N HIS A 331 5.31 -2.21 -9.05
CA HIS A 331 5.97 -3.19 -8.18
C HIS A 331 7.23 -3.79 -8.81
N SER A 332 7.34 -3.78 -10.13
CA SER A 332 8.50 -4.30 -10.88
C SER A 332 9.80 -3.60 -10.54
N LEU A 333 9.77 -2.31 -10.22
CA LEU A 333 10.97 -1.56 -9.79
C LEU A 333 11.52 -2.11 -8.47
N ARG A 334 10.66 -2.26 -7.48
CA ARG A 334 11.02 -2.83 -6.17
C ARG A 334 11.45 -4.29 -6.26
N ALA A 335 10.74 -5.08 -7.05
CA ALA A 335 11.08 -6.47 -7.32
C ALA A 335 12.43 -6.57 -8.05
N GLY A 336 12.70 -5.65 -8.99
CA GLY A 336 13.94 -5.57 -9.75
C GLY A 336 15.16 -5.35 -8.87
N LEU A 337 15.10 -4.36 -7.94
CA LEU A 337 16.20 -4.17 -6.99
C LEU A 337 16.38 -5.41 -6.10
N ALA A 338 15.28 -5.96 -5.57
CA ALA A 338 15.36 -7.11 -4.68
C ALA A 338 15.94 -8.36 -5.36
N THR A 339 15.57 -8.60 -6.63
CA THR A 339 16.11 -9.69 -7.44
C THR A 339 17.59 -9.45 -7.75
N ALA A 340 17.95 -8.25 -8.26
CA ALA A 340 19.34 -7.92 -8.55
C ALA A 340 20.25 -7.99 -7.32
N ALA A 341 19.77 -7.55 -6.15
CA ALA A 341 20.51 -7.68 -4.90
C ALA A 341 20.73 -9.16 -4.54
N GLY A 342 19.72 -10.01 -4.74
CA GLY A 342 19.84 -11.47 -4.56
C GLY A 342 20.87 -12.08 -5.49
N ASP A 343 20.85 -11.71 -6.78
CA ASP A 343 21.81 -12.20 -7.79
C ASP A 343 23.24 -11.79 -7.44
N LEU A 344 23.42 -10.62 -6.83
CA LEU A 344 24.71 -10.12 -6.33
C LEU A 344 25.12 -10.68 -4.96
N GLY A 345 24.30 -11.54 -4.35
CA GLY A 345 24.60 -12.18 -3.07
C GLY A 345 24.34 -11.34 -1.83
N ALA A 346 23.48 -10.35 -1.92
CA ALA A 346 23.06 -9.59 -0.74
C ALA A 346 22.45 -10.51 0.33
N ASN A 347 22.82 -10.29 1.59
CA ASN A 347 22.20 -11.01 2.69
C ASN A 347 20.77 -10.54 2.96
N LEU A 348 20.01 -11.37 3.67
CA LEU A 348 18.59 -11.11 3.96
C LEU A 348 18.39 -9.82 4.75
N ALA A 349 19.27 -9.51 5.71
CA ALA A 349 19.14 -8.33 6.57
C ALA A 349 19.31 -7.04 5.77
N ASP A 350 20.30 -6.97 4.88
CA ASP A 350 20.55 -5.82 4.02
C ASP A 350 19.42 -5.63 3.01
N LEU A 351 18.94 -6.74 2.41
CA LEU A 351 17.79 -6.69 1.52
C LEU A 351 16.53 -6.19 2.26
N MET A 352 16.25 -6.71 3.46
CA MET A 352 15.09 -6.28 4.25
C MET A 352 15.20 -4.81 4.68
N ARG A 353 16.39 -4.33 5.00
CA ARG A 353 16.66 -2.92 5.35
C ARG A 353 16.34 -2.01 4.16
N GLN A 354 16.91 -2.31 2.98
CA GLN A 354 16.72 -1.50 1.78
C GLN A 354 15.26 -1.55 1.29
N THR A 355 14.66 -2.73 1.27
CA THR A 355 13.30 -2.90 0.76
C THR A 355 12.22 -2.63 1.80
N ARG A 356 12.56 -2.54 3.09
CA ARG A 356 11.60 -2.35 4.19
C ARG A 356 10.53 -3.45 4.25
N HIS A 357 10.95 -4.72 4.02
CA HIS A 357 10.09 -5.88 4.23
C HIS A 357 10.05 -6.23 5.72
N ARG A 358 8.83 -6.44 6.26
CA ARG A 358 8.66 -6.94 7.64
C ARG A 358 8.64 -8.47 7.71
N SER A 359 8.21 -9.13 6.63
CA SER A 359 8.18 -10.59 6.54
C SER A 359 9.46 -11.09 5.87
N THR A 360 10.16 -11.97 6.55
CA THR A 360 11.32 -12.70 6.04
C THR A 360 10.93 -13.58 4.85
N ASP A 361 9.76 -14.23 4.89
CA ASP A 361 9.28 -15.07 3.78
C ASP A 361 9.12 -14.30 2.47
N VAL A 362 8.62 -13.06 2.55
CA VAL A 362 8.48 -12.20 1.37
C VAL A 362 9.86 -11.82 0.83
N ALA A 363 10.80 -11.48 1.70
CA ALA A 363 12.16 -11.12 1.29
C ALA A 363 12.91 -12.33 0.72
N LEU A 364 12.82 -13.49 1.38
CA LEU A 364 13.39 -14.75 0.89
C LEU A 364 12.83 -15.16 -0.47
N GLY A 365 11.58 -14.79 -0.78
CA GLY A 365 10.97 -15.04 -2.09
C GLY A 365 11.70 -14.36 -3.25
N TYR A 366 12.54 -13.35 -3.00
CA TYR A 366 13.41 -12.71 -4.00
C TYR A 366 14.83 -13.33 -4.03
N LEU A 367 15.31 -13.83 -2.90
CA LEU A 367 16.64 -14.46 -2.81
C LEU A 367 16.65 -15.91 -3.32
N ARG A 368 15.59 -16.68 -3.03
CA ARG A 368 15.50 -18.09 -3.38
C ARG A 368 15.79 -18.44 -4.84
N PRO A 369 15.36 -17.68 -5.86
CA PRO A 369 15.72 -18.00 -7.24
C PRO A 369 17.22 -17.93 -7.52
N ALA A 370 17.90 -16.92 -6.96
CA ALA A 370 19.36 -16.76 -7.07
C ALA A 370 20.13 -17.80 -6.24
N ASP A 371 19.58 -18.12 -5.04
CA ASP A 371 20.18 -19.07 -4.11
C ASP A 371 19.94 -20.54 -4.50
N LEU A 372 19.03 -20.81 -5.45
CA LEU A 372 18.71 -22.19 -5.85
C LEU A 372 19.95 -22.99 -6.24
N TRP A 373 20.88 -22.35 -6.95
CA TRP A 373 22.13 -22.94 -7.42
C TRP A 373 23.35 -22.55 -6.57
N ARG A 374 23.25 -21.45 -5.80
CA ARG A 374 24.33 -20.99 -4.94
C ARG A 374 24.38 -21.79 -3.65
N ASN A 375 25.52 -22.35 -3.33
CA ASN A 375 25.71 -23.24 -2.16
C ASN A 375 24.73 -24.43 -2.10
N ASN A 376 24.32 -24.91 -3.25
CA ASN A 376 23.38 -26.03 -3.33
C ASN A 376 24.04 -27.29 -2.71
N VAL A 377 23.29 -27.94 -1.78
CA VAL A 377 23.76 -29.13 -1.09
C VAL A 377 24.11 -30.25 -2.08
N THR A 378 23.34 -30.37 -3.17
CA THR A 378 23.56 -31.39 -4.20
C THR A 378 24.86 -31.17 -4.98
N GLU A 379 25.31 -29.93 -5.17
CA GLU A 379 26.62 -29.64 -5.75
C GLU A 379 27.73 -30.26 -4.90
N ARG A 380 27.63 -30.16 -3.57
CA ARG A 380 28.59 -30.77 -2.64
C ARG A 380 28.51 -32.29 -2.63
N VAL A 381 27.32 -32.85 -2.79
CA VAL A 381 27.08 -34.29 -2.77
C VAL A 381 27.53 -34.93 -4.08
N PHE A 382 27.10 -34.37 -5.23
CA PHE A 382 27.42 -34.92 -6.55
C PHE A 382 28.74 -34.40 -7.13
N GLY A 383 29.20 -33.23 -6.71
CA GLY A 383 30.46 -32.60 -7.16
C GLY A 383 31.71 -33.07 -6.40
N ALA A 384 31.55 -33.90 -5.36
CA ALA A 384 32.65 -34.39 -4.54
C ALA A 384 33.65 -35.32 -5.28
N GLY A 385 33.42 -35.61 -6.57
CA GLY A 385 34.34 -36.40 -7.42
C GLY A 385 35.47 -35.63 -8.10
N LYS A 386 35.53 -34.31 -7.93
CA LYS A 386 36.63 -33.48 -8.48
C LYS A 386 37.43 -32.78 -7.36
N ARG A 387 37.89 -33.56 -6.38
CA ARG A 387 39.07 -33.16 -5.62
C ARG A 387 40.26 -33.86 -6.28
N ASP A 388 41.04 -33.07 -7.01
CA ASP A 388 42.36 -33.48 -7.42
C ASP A 388 43.11 -33.94 -6.16
N ILE A 389 43.51 -35.22 -6.16
CA ILE A 389 44.40 -35.83 -5.20
C ILE A 389 45.80 -35.33 -5.52
#